data_0b2054946aba90e566c11888b3ed3eba
#
_entry.id   0b2054946aba90e566c11888b3ed3eba
#
_cell.length_a   1.000
_cell.length_b   1.000
_cell.length_c   1.000
_cell.angle_alpha   90.00
_cell.angle_beta   90.00
_cell.angle_gamma   90.00
#
_symmetry.space_group_name_H-M   'P 1'
#
loop_
_entity.id
_entity.type
_entity.pdbx_description
1 polymer ?
#
loop_
_entity_poly.entity_id
_entity_poly.type
_entity_poly.pdbx_seq_one_letter_code
_entity_poly.pdbx_strand_id
1 'polypeptide(L)'
;MKQTLLILALFLQSFLAFAENITEKSSVADSLLIELRALPHDTTRLKLLEKLVLTEQNSPHYIEYAEEMFNEAQRQKNPKYICSSTYFKILYYYNKNEVDSVSKLVNYVQPIAERMAFFRLYFNAQKLLIYTYTYKEKYEYAINESLKMLEKAEELNNTDGRIAAYSCLASAYHETNRTKEEGEALRKAHKYVSEQTTSSTQFNVLNQLIVFSKDQKDYSSLKTYLKENKQLLQE
;
A
#
# COMPACT_ATOMS: atom_id res chain seq x y z
N MET A 1 -6.63 -42.91 12.27
CA MET A 1 -6.66 -43.14 10.81
C MET A 1 -7.69 -42.28 10.07
N LYS A 2 -8.98 -42.22 10.39
CA LYS A 2 -9.98 -41.40 9.67
C LYS A 2 -9.69 -39.88 9.74
N GLN A 3 -9.24 -39.36 10.88
CA GLN A 3 -8.91 -37.92 11.02
C GLN A 3 -7.64 -37.51 10.26
N THR A 4 -6.64 -38.37 10.21
CA THR A 4 -5.41 -38.11 9.43
C THR A 4 -5.67 -38.11 7.92
N LEU A 5 -6.58 -38.97 7.45
CA LEU A 5 -7.01 -38.98 6.04
C LEU A 5 -7.81 -37.72 5.67
N LEU A 6 -8.64 -37.19 6.59
CA LEU A 6 -9.42 -35.96 6.35
C LEU A 6 -8.50 -34.73 6.25
N ILE A 7 -7.50 -34.62 7.13
CA ILE A 7 -6.52 -33.54 7.11
C ILE A 7 -5.69 -33.59 5.83
N LEU A 8 -5.27 -34.79 5.41
CA LEU A 8 -4.53 -34.97 4.15
C LEU A 8 -5.38 -34.59 2.93
N ALA A 9 -6.66 -34.92 2.93
CA ALA A 9 -7.59 -34.56 1.85
C ALA A 9 -7.82 -33.04 1.77
N LEU A 10 -7.94 -32.34 2.91
CA LEU A 10 -8.06 -30.89 2.95
C LEU A 10 -6.77 -30.19 2.48
N PHE A 11 -5.61 -30.73 2.87
CA PHE A 11 -4.31 -30.23 2.36
C PHE A 11 -4.17 -30.44 0.85
N LEU A 12 -4.61 -31.58 0.34
CA LEU A 12 -4.56 -31.88 -1.11
C LEU A 12 -5.51 -30.97 -1.90
N GLN A 13 -6.71 -30.70 -1.38
CA GLN A 13 -7.65 -29.76 -2.01
C GLN A 13 -7.14 -28.32 -2.01
N SER A 14 -6.53 -27.85 -0.91
CA SER A 14 -5.94 -26.52 -0.86
C SER A 14 -4.73 -26.38 -1.80
N PHE A 15 -3.95 -27.44 -1.95
CA PHE A 15 -2.80 -27.48 -2.87
C PHE A 15 -3.25 -27.51 -4.34
N LEU A 16 -4.30 -28.25 -4.67
CA LEU A 16 -4.91 -28.28 -6.01
C LEU A 16 -5.52 -26.92 -6.37
N ALA A 17 -6.28 -26.29 -5.47
CA ALA A 17 -6.83 -24.96 -5.69
C ALA A 17 -5.74 -23.88 -5.84
N PHE A 18 -4.63 -24.01 -5.12
CA PHE A 18 -3.47 -23.15 -5.29
C PHE A 18 -2.76 -23.35 -6.63
N ALA A 19 -2.60 -24.61 -7.05
CA ALA A 19 -2.00 -24.97 -8.35
C ALA A 19 -2.87 -24.53 -9.53
N GLU A 20 -4.20 -24.67 -9.44
CA GLU A 20 -5.15 -24.17 -10.44
C GLU A 20 -5.09 -22.64 -10.57
N ASN A 21 -5.02 -21.92 -9.45
CA ASN A 21 -4.90 -20.47 -9.45
C ASN A 21 -3.59 -19.96 -10.08
N ILE A 22 -2.48 -20.70 -9.91
CA ILE A 22 -1.19 -20.39 -10.56
C ILE A 22 -1.26 -20.65 -12.07
N THR A 23 -1.85 -21.78 -12.49
CA THR A 23 -1.97 -22.12 -13.92
C THR A 23 -2.93 -21.17 -14.65
N GLU A 24 -4.02 -20.76 -14.03
CA GLU A 24 -4.96 -19.79 -14.60
C GLU A 24 -4.31 -18.39 -14.75
N LYS A 25 -3.55 -17.92 -13.76
CA LYS A 25 -2.81 -16.66 -13.86
C LYS A 25 -1.74 -16.69 -14.95
N SER A 26 -0.98 -17.75 -15.07
CA SER A 26 0.02 -17.92 -16.14
C SER A 26 -0.64 -17.88 -17.52
N SER A 27 -1.78 -18.53 -17.70
CA SER A 27 -2.55 -18.52 -18.95
C SER A 27 -3.05 -17.11 -19.32
N VAL A 28 -3.47 -16.30 -18.32
CA VAL A 28 -3.89 -14.90 -18.55
C VAL A 28 -2.69 -14.03 -18.94
N ALA A 29 -1.56 -14.17 -18.26
CA ALA A 29 -0.35 -13.43 -18.58
C ALA A 29 0.16 -13.74 -19.99
N ASP A 30 0.18 -15.02 -20.38
CA ASP A 30 0.59 -15.46 -21.73
C ASP A 30 -0.30 -14.83 -22.81
N SER A 31 -1.62 -14.79 -22.60
CA SER A 31 -2.57 -14.14 -23.49
C SER A 31 -2.30 -12.64 -23.62
N LEU A 32 -2.04 -11.95 -22.50
CA LEU A 32 -1.71 -10.54 -22.48
C LEU A 32 -0.39 -10.23 -23.20
N LEU A 33 0.61 -11.12 -23.08
CA LEU A 33 1.90 -11.00 -23.76
C LEU A 33 1.77 -11.15 -25.28
N ILE A 34 0.93 -12.08 -25.74
CA ILE A 34 0.63 -12.24 -27.17
C ILE A 34 -0.03 -10.97 -27.71
N GLU A 35 -1.05 -10.47 -27.03
CA GLU A 35 -1.73 -9.22 -27.39
C GLU A 35 -0.77 -8.05 -27.42
N LEU A 36 0.11 -7.92 -26.41
CA LEU A 36 1.08 -6.84 -26.28
C LEU A 36 2.04 -6.75 -27.48
N ARG A 37 2.42 -7.89 -28.05
CA ARG A 37 3.33 -7.95 -29.22
C ARG A 37 2.69 -7.39 -30.48
N ALA A 38 1.37 -7.42 -30.58
CA ALA A 38 0.61 -6.94 -31.73
C ALA A 38 0.21 -5.47 -31.62
N LEU A 39 0.31 -4.85 -30.41
CA LEU A 39 -0.17 -3.50 -30.18
C LEU A 39 0.87 -2.44 -30.60
N PRO A 40 0.39 -1.30 -31.15
CA PRO A 40 1.22 -0.15 -31.39
C PRO A 40 1.71 0.50 -30.08
N HIS A 41 2.71 1.37 -30.17
CA HIS A 41 3.23 2.14 -29.03
C HIS A 41 2.30 3.32 -28.69
N ASP A 42 1.11 3.03 -28.17
CA ASP A 42 0.10 3.99 -27.76
C ASP A 42 -0.43 3.71 -26.34
N THR A 43 -1.44 4.45 -25.92
CA THR A 43 -2.05 4.32 -24.61
C THR A 43 -2.69 2.94 -24.38
N THR A 44 -3.10 2.23 -25.45
CA THR A 44 -3.65 0.87 -25.36
C THR A 44 -2.58 -0.10 -24.85
N ARG A 45 -1.36 0.04 -25.36
CA ARG A 45 -0.19 -0.72 -24.87
C ARG A 45 0.06 -0.48 -23.38
N LEU A 46 -0.01 0.77 -22.92
CA LEU A 46 0.16 1.11 -21.50
C LEU A 46 -0.92 0.49 -20.59
N LYS A 47 -2.18 0.48 -21.04
CA LYS A 47 -3.26 -0.19 -20.30
C LYS A 47 -3.03 -1.69 -20.17
N LEU A 48 -2.53 -2.31 -21.24
CA LEU A 48 -2.25 -3.74 -21.24
C LEU A 48 -1.07 -4.08 -20.34
N LEU A 49 0.00 -3.27 -20.37
CA LEU A 49 1.13 -3.41 -19.45
C LEU A 49 0.71 -3.25 -17.99
N GLU A 50 -0.14 -2.24 -17.68
CA GLU A 50 -0.70 -2.08 -16.33
C GLU A 50 -1.46 -3.33 -15.87
N LYS A 51 -2.31 -3.89 -16.75
CA LYS A 51 -3.03 -5.14 -16.48
C LYS A 51 -2.07 -6.31 -16.25
N LEU A 52 -1.01 -6.42 -17.05
CA LEU A 52 0.01 -7.47 -16.90
C LEU A 52 0.75 -7.36 -15.56
N VAL A 53 1.19 -6.15 -15.18
CA VAL A 53 1.81 -5.88 -13.86
C VAL A 53 0.88 -6.30 -12.71
N LEU A 54 -0.41 -5.96 -12.79
CA LEU A 54 -1.39 -6.31 -11.76
C LEU A 54 -1.69 -7.82 -11.71
N THR A 55 -1.68 -8.51 -12.85
CA THR A 55 -1.87 -9.96 -12.91
C THR A 55 -0.68 -10.69 -12.29
N GLU A 56 0.53 -10.21 -12.55
CA GLU A 56 1.80 -10.83 -12.18
C GLU A 56 2.43 -10.27 -10.89
N GLN A 57 1.66 -9.58 -10.04
CA GLN A 57 2.19 -8.89 -8.85
C GLN A 57 2.93 -9.79 -7.85
N ASN A 58 2.74 -11.10 -7.89
CA ASN A 58 3.46 -12.09 -7.07
C ASN A 58 4.48 -12.90 -7.87
N SER A 59 4.66 -12.60 -9.14
CA SER A 59 5.59 -13.30 -10.05
C SER A 59 7.01 -12.71 -9.94
N PRO A 60 8.05 -13.50 -10.22
CA PRO A 60 9.41 -12.98 -10.41
C PRO A 60 9.51 -11.90 -11.50
N HIS A 61 8.63 -11.96 -12.51
CA HIS A 61 8.61 -11.05 -13.65
C HIS A 61 7.91 -9.72 -13.38
N TYR A 62 7.31 -9.55 -12.20
CA TYR A 62 6.61 -8.31 -11.83
C TYR A 62 7.42 -7.05 -12.12
N ILE A 63 8.69 -7.04 -11.70
CA ILE A 63 9.55 -5.86 -11.88
C ILE A 63 9.89 -5.60 -13.35
N GLU A 64 10.07 -6.64 -14.15
CA GLU A 64 10.36 -6.54 -15.58
C GLU A 64 9.19 -5.86 -16.31
N TYR A 65 7.96 -6.26 -16.01
CA TYR A 65 6.76 -5.63 -16.58
C TYR A 65 6.54 -4.19 -16.10
N ALA A 66 6.83 -3.91 -14.83
CA ALA A 66 6.78 -2.55 -14.30
C ALA A 66 7.82 -1.63 -14.96
N GLU A 67 9.02 -2.14 -15.25
CA GLU A 67 10.06 -1.43 -16.00
C GLU A 67 9.66 -1.21 -17.47
N GLU A 68 9.10 -2.22 -18.14
CA GLU A 68 8.61 -2.07 -19.52
C GLU A 68 7.51 -1.01 -19.59
N MET A 69 6.55 -1.03 -18.64
CA MET A 69 5.50 -0.03 -18.51
C MET A 69 6.08 1.37 -18.29
N PHE A 70 7.09 1.50 -17.42
CA PHE A 70 7.76 2.77 -17.17
C PHE A 70 8.44 3.32 -18.44
N ASN A 71 9.21 2.49 -19.14
CA ASN A 71 9.91 2.86 -20.35
C ASN A 71 8.93 3.29 -21.46
N GLU A 72 7.83 2.56 -21.63
CA GLU A 72 6.79 2.91 -22.58
C GLU A 72 6.08 4.22 -22.19
N ALA A 73 5.77 4.42 -20.90
CA ALA A 73 5.17 5.64 -20.40
C ALA A 73 6.07 6.86 -20.60
N GLN A 74 7.39 6.70 -20.41
CA GLN A 74 8.39 7.73 -20.69
C GLN A 74 8.44 8.09 -22.19
N ARG A 75 8.44 7.08 -23.07
CA ARG A 75 8.41 7.27 -24.52
C ARG A 75 7.20 8.07 -24.98
N GLN A 76 6.04 7.75 -24.42
CA GLN A 76 4.77 8.44 -24.70
C GLN A 76 4.62 9.77 -23.94
N LYS A 77 5.56 10.12 -23.04
CA LYS A 77 5.47 11.28 -22.15
C LYS A 77 4.14 11.33 -21.37
N ASN A 78 3.67 10.16 -20.91
CA ASN A 78 2.38 10.02 -20.23
C ASN A 78 2.56 10.03 -18.70
N PRO A 79 2.31 11.18 -18.01
CA PRO A 79 2.59 11.33 -16.60
C PRO A 79 1.77 10.38 -15.71
N LYS A 80 0.55 10.02 -16.11
CA LYS A 80 -0.29 9.06 -15.38
C LYS A 80 0.43 7.71 -15.26
N TYR A 81 0.88 7.18 -16.39
CA TYR A 81 1.51 5.86 -16.42
C TYR A 81 2.96 5.87 -15.92
N ILE A 82 3.66 7.02 -16.03
CA ILE A 82 4.94 7.23 -15.34
C ILE A 82 4.74 7.11 -13.83
N CYS A 83 3.71 7.75 -13.27
CA CYS A 83 3.40 7.66 -11.86
C CYS A 83 2.99 6.24 -11.43
N SER A 84 2.07 5.58 -12.16
CA SER A 84 1.62 4.22 -11.84
C SER A 84 2.76 3.21 -11.89
N SER A 85 3.56 3.21 -12.95
CA SER A 85 4.69 2.27 -13.10
C SER A 85 5.78 2.52 -12.05
N THR A 86 6.07 3.78 -11.73
CA THR A 86 7.01 4.10 -10.64
C THR A 86 6.48 3.62 -9.30
N TYR A 87 5.17 3.73 -9.04
CA TYR A 87 4.56 3.22 -7.82
C TYR A 87 4.66 1.68 -7.72
N PHE A 88 4.47 0.96 -8.82
CA PHE A 88 4.69 -0.50 -8.86
C PHE A 88 6.15 -0.86 -8.54
N LYS A 89 7.11 -0.10 -9.05
CA LYS A 89 8.54 -0.27 -8.70
C LYS A 89 8.79 0.02 -7.22
N ILE A 90 8.17 1.06 -6.66
CA ILE A 90 8.26 1.36 -5.22
C ILE A 90 7.74 0.17 -4.40
N LEU A 91 6.60 -0.41 -4.75
CA LEU A 91 6.06 -1.60 -4.08
C LEU A 91 7.02 -2.79 -4.14
N TYR A 92 7.65 -3.03 -5.27
CA TYR A 92 8.64 -4.09 -5.41
C TYR A 92 9.82 -3.91 -4.47
N TYR A 93 10.44 -2.73 -4.46
CA TYR A 93 11.60 -2.45 -3.61
C TYR A 93 11.22 -2.32 -2.13
N TYR A 94 10.01 -1.87 -1.83
CA TYR A 94 9.45 -1.92 -0.48
C TYR A 94 9.39 -3.37 0.05
N ASN A 95 8.86 -4.30 -0.73
CA ASN A 95 8.80 -5.73 -0.37
C ASN A 95 10.20 -6.38 -0.25
N LYS A 96 11.22 -5.79 -0.87
CA LYS A 96 12.63 -6.18 -0.72
C LYS A 96 13.34 -5.46 0.43
N ASN A 97 12.66 -4.53 1.11
CA ASN A 97 13.23 -3.67 2.15
C ASN A 97 14.45 -2.86 1.68
N GLU A 98 14.44 -2.39 0.44
CA GLU A 98 15.52 -1.60 -0.18
C GLU A 98 15.25 -0.10 -0.02
N VAL A 99 15.66 0.48 1.11
CA VAL A 99 15.43 1.89 1.47
C VAL A 99 15.88 2.86 0.38
N ASP A 100 17.10 2.68 -0.15
CA ASP A 100 17.69 3.62 -1.11
C ASP A 100 16.92 3.63 -2.43
N SER A 101 16.52 2.45 -2.92
CA SER A 101 15.69 2.31 -4.12
C SER A 101 14.31 2.94 -3.93
N VAL A 102 13.66 2.68 -2.79
CA VAL A 102 12.35 3.28 -2.45
C VAL A 102 12.48 4.80 -2.37
N SER A 103 13.46 5.32 -1.63
CA SER A 103 13.68 6.77 -1.47
C SER A 103 13.92 7.47 -2.80
N LYS A 104 14.79 6.90 -3.65
CA LYS A 104 15.07 7.43 -5.00
C LYS A 104 13.81 7.53 -5.87
N LEU A 105 12.98 6.48 -5.87
CA LEU A 105 11.76 6.43 -6.67
C LEU A 105 10.66 7.34 -6.12
N VAL A 106 10.53 7.45 -4.79
CA VAL A 106 9.60 8.40 -4.16
C VAL A 106 9.97 9.83 -4.51
N ASN A 107 11.25 10.22 -4.35
CA ASN A 107 11.74 11.55 -4.72
C ASN A 107 11.56 11.86 -6.22
N TYR A 108 11.62 10.85 -7.07
CA TYR A 108 11.38 11.00 -8.50
C TYR A 108 9.90 11.23 -8.83
N VAL A 109 8.99 10.45 -8.20
CA VAL A 109 7.58 10.47 -8.58
C VAL A 109 6.78 11.59 -7.93
N GLN A 110 7.15 12.03 -6.73
CA GLN A 110 6.40 13.03 -5.98
C GLN A 110 6.20 14.35 -6.71
N PRO A 111 7.23 14.99 -7.33
CA PRO A 111 7.04 16.23 -8.08
C PRO A 111 6.10 16.08 -9.29
N ILE A 112 6.10 14.90 -9.91
CA ILE A 112 5.20 14.59 -11.03
C ILE A 112 3.78 14.43 -10.53
N ALA A 113 3.59 13.64 -9.47
CA ALA A 113 2.29 13.38 -8.86
C ALA A 113 1.64 14.67 -8.33
N GLU A 114 2.41 15.54 -7.69
CA GLU A 114 1.95 16.84 -7.19
C GLU A 114 1.46 17.73 -8.33
N ARG A 115 2.28 17.93 -9.37
CA ARG A 115 1.91 18.74 -10.55
C ARG A 115 0.67 18.24 -11.25
N MET A 116 0.43 16.92 -11.22
CA MET A 116 -0.73 16.28 -11.84
C MET A 116 -1.91 16.12 -10.89
N ALA A 117 -1.82 16.62 -9.65
CA ALA A 117 -2.82 16.46 -8.58
C ALA A 117 -3.15 14.98 -8.27
N PHE A 118 -2.20 14.07 -8.45
CA PHE A 118 -2.34 12.65 -8.10
C PHE A 118 -2.00 12.43 -6.62
N PHE A 119 -2.70 13.15 -5.73
CA PHE A 119 -2.37 13.21 -4.31
C PHE A 119 -2.44 11.85 -3.62
N ARG A 120 -3.38 10.99 -4.01
CA ARG A 120 -3.44 9.62 -3.46
C ARG A 120 -2.16 8.83 -3.73
N LEU A 121 -1.60 8.92 -4.93
CA LEU A 121 -0.33 8.28 -5.28
C LEU A 121 0.83 8.92 -4.52
N TYR A 122 0.85 10.26 -4.46
CA TYR A 122 1.85 11.02 -3.71
C TYR A 122 2.00 10.51 -2.27
N PHE A 123 0.89 10.51 -1.51
CA PHE A 123 0.90 10.12 -0.11
C PHE A 123 1.11 8.60 0.09
N ASN A 124 0.59 7.76 -0.81
CA ASN A 124 0.86 6.32 -0.74
C ASN A 124 2.32 5.98 -0.98
N ALA A 125 2.98 6.65 -1.93
CA ALA A 125 4.41 6.45 -2.17
C ALA A 125 5.25 6.86 -0.95
N GLN A 126 4.95 8.01 -0.34
CA GLN A 126 5.65 8.47 0.87
C GLN A 126 5.40 7.54 2.06
N LYS A 127 4.18 7.05 2.22
CA LYS A 127 3.84 6.06 3.26
C LYS A 127 4.70 4.79 3.15
N LEU A 128 4.94 4.28 1.93
CA LEU A 128 5.82 3.13 1.73
C LEU A 128 7.26 3.42 2.12
N LEU A 129 7.78 4.62 1.85
CA LEU A 129 9.10 5.04 2.29
C LEU A 129 9.19 5.07 3.84
N ILE A 130 8.19 5.65 4.50
CA ILE A 130 8.11 5.72 5.95
C ILE A 130 8.09 4.30 6.54
N TYR A 131 7.27 3.41 6.02
CA TYR A 131 7.24 2.01 6.46
C TYR A 131 8.56 1.28 6.23
N THR A 132 9.26 1.58 5.13
CA THR A 132 10.59 1.01 4.88
C THR A 132 11.60 1.48 5.94
N TYR A 133 11.56 2.74 6.36
CA TYR A 133 12.38 3.24 7.47
C TYR A 133 12.01 2.57 8.78
N THR A 134 10.72 2.47 9.11
CA THR A 134 10.24 1.79 10.32
C THR A 134 10.70 0.33 10.36
N TYR A 135 10.58 -0.38 9.26
CA TYR A 135 11.00 -1.78 9.15
C TYR A 135 12.52 -1.97 9.31
N LYS A 136 13.30 -0.96 8.94
CA LYS A 136 14.76 -0.92 9.13
C LYS A 136 15.17 -0.32 10.48
N GLU A 137 14.23 -0.16 11.41
CA GLU A 137 14.45 0.42 12.74
C GLU A 137 15.03 1.85 12.71
N LYS A 138 14.88 2.54 11.56
CA LYS A 138 15.29 3.94 11.38
C LYS A 138 14.15 4.88 11.81
N TYR A 139 13.73 4.78 13.05
CA TYR A 139 12.51 5.41 13.57
C TYR A 139 12.52 6.94 13.48
N GLU A 140 13.67 7.58 13.75
CA GLU A 140 13.77 9.04 13.63
C GLU A 140 13.57 9.52 12.18
N TYR A 141 14.06 8.75 11.19
CA TYR A 141 13.77 9.04 9.78
C TYR A 141 12.28 8.84 9.46
N ALA A 142 11.67 7.79 9.98
CA ALA A 142 10.25 7.55 9.81
C ALA A 142 9.40 8.68 10.41
N ILE A 143 9.74 9.16 11.61
CA ILE A 143 9.07 10.29 12.27
C ILE A 143 9.23 11.56 11.42
N ASN A 144 10.46 11.89 11.01
CA ASN A 144 10.74 13.09 10.22
C ASN A 144 9.99 13.09 8.87
N GLU A 145 9.98 11.96 8.17
CA GLU A 145 9.24 11.83 6.90
C GLU A 145 7.73 11.89 7.12
N SER A 146 7.21 11.37 8.25
CA SER A 146 5.80 11.49 8.60
C SER A 146 5.39 12.93 8.91
N LEU A 147 6.27 13.70 9.55
CA LEU A 147 6.03 15.13 9.81
C LEU A 147 6.03 15.94 8.51
N LYS A 148 6.97 15.69 7.58
CA LYS A 148 6.97 16.30 6.24
C LYS A 148 5.69 15.93 5.47
N MET A 149 5.25 14.67 5.57
CA MET A 149 4.01 14.22 4.96
C MET A 149 2.80 14.96 5.53
N LEU A 150 2.77 15.21 6.84
CA LEU A 150 1.71 15.96 7.50
C LEU A 150 1.70 17.41 7.03
N GLU A 151 2.85 18.09 7.03
CA GLU A 151 3.00 19.45 6.54
C GLU A 151 2.47 19.59 5.10
N LYS A 152 2.86 18.67 4.23
CA LYS A 152 2.37 18.66 2.84
C LYS A 152 0.87 18.39 2.73
N ALA A 153 0.33 17.52 3.57
CA ALA A 153 -1.11 17.24 3.62
C ALA A 153 -1.92 18.45 4.13
N GLU A 154 -1.33 19.24 5.03
CA GLU A 154 -1.94 20.49 5.51
C GLU A 154 -1.91 21.58 4.41
N GLU A 155 -0.76 21.76 3.75
CA GLU A 155 -0.61 22.68 2.60
C GLU A 155 -1.63 22.40 1.50
N LEU A 156 -1.81 21.13 1.14
CA LEU A 156 -2.73 20.70 0.10
C LEU A 156 -4.18 20.56 0.57
N ASN A 157 -4.47 20.84 1.85
CA ASN A 157 -5.76 20.59 2.50
C ASN A 157 -6.29 19.16 2.23
N ASN A 158 -5.40 18.15 2.26
CA ASN A 158 -5.72 16.77 1.92
C ASN A 158 -5.97 15.94 3.18
N THR A 159 -7.22 15.55 3.41
CA THR A 159 -7.64 14.79 4.58
C THR A 159 -7.02 13.39 4.63
N ASP A 160 -6.98 12.66 3.51
CA ASP A 160 -6.38 11.32 3.44
C ASP A 160 -4.88 11.36 3.75
N GLY A 161 -4.19 12.40 3.27
CA GLY A 161 -2.78 12.65 3.60
C GLY A 161 -2.56 12.88 5.09
N ARG A 162 -3.42 13.68 5.75
CA ARG A 162 -3.35 13.90 7.21
C ARG A 162 -3.54 12.60 7.99
N ILE A 163 -4.58 11.82 7.63
CA ILE A 163 -4.84 10.52 8.27
C ILE A 163 -3.63 9.60 8.11
N ALA A 164 -3.09 9.49 6.89
CA ALA A 164 -1.93 8.65 6.61
C ALA A 164 -0.70 9.10 7.40
N ALA A 165 -0.42 10.40 7.48
CA ALA A 165 0.70 10.95 8.22
C ALA A 165 0.61 10.67 9.72
N TYR A 166 -0.57 10.91 10.34
CA TYR A 166 -0.79 10.58 11.75
C TYR A 166 -0.70 9.08 12.03
N SER A 167 -1.21 8.23 11.15
CA SER A 167 -1.08 6.77 11.28
C SER A 167 0.39 6.32 11.21
N CYS A 168 1.19 6.92 10.33
CA CYS A 168 2.63 6.64 10.24
C CYS A 168 3.38 7.12 11.48
N LEU A 169 3.07 8.33 11.99
CA LEU A 169 3.61 8.85 13.26
C LEU A 169 3.31 7.90 14.42
N ALA A 170 2.05 7.46 14.52
CA ALA A 170 1.64 6.54 15.57
C ALA A 170 2.45 5.24 15.53
N SER A 171 2.61 4.65 14.33
CA SER A 171 3.43 3.44 14.17
C SER A 171 4.89 3.66 14.60
N ALA A 172 5.50 4.76 14.23
CA ALA A 172 6.89 5.06 14.61
C ALA A 172 7.03 5.36 16.12
N TYR A 173 6.04 6.01 16.72
CA TYR A 173 6.00 6.25 18.17
C TYR A 173 5.77 4.97 18.96
N HIS A 174 4.95 4.04 18.46
CA HIS A 174 4.78 2.71 19.04
C HIS A 174 6.12 1.98 19.17
N GLU A 175 6.87 1.87 18.07
CA GLU A 175 8.18 1.19 18.03
C GLU A 175 9.23 1.85 18.92
N THR A 176 9.08 3.13 19.25
CA THR A 176 9.98 3.88 20.13
C THR A 176 9.46 4.00 21.57
N ASN A 177 8.38 3.30 21.91
CA ASN A 177 7.71 3.35 23.23
C ASN A 177 7.27 4.77 23.66
N ARG A 178 6.99 5.65 22.69
CA ARG A 178 6.48 7.00 22.91
C ARG A 178 4.96 6.99 23.00
N THR A 179 4.45 6.30 24.02
CA THR A 179 3.02 5.96 24.18
C THR A 179 2.10 7.17 24.18
N LYS A 180 2.53 8.29 24.78
CA LYS A 180 1.70 9.51 24.81
C LYS A 180 1.51 10.09 23.41
N GLU A 181 2.61 10.22 22.66
CA GLU A 181 2.60 10.77 21.30
C GLU A 181 1.88 9.81 20.34
N GLU A 182 2.02 8.49 20.51
CA GLU A 182 1.26 7.48 19.79
C GLU A 182 -0.24 7.70 19.95
N GLY A 183 -0.72 7.78 21.19
CA GLY A 183 -2.14 7.99 21.48
C GLY A 183 -2.67 9.34 20.96
N GLU A 184 -1.87 10.40 21.00
CA GLU A 184 -2.23 11.70 20.42
C GLU A 184 -2.34 11.63 18.90
N ALA A 185 -1.40 10.97 18.22
CA ALA A 185 -1.41 10.79 16.78
C ALA A 185 -2.61 9.97 16.32
N LEU A 186 -2.91 8.86 17.00
CA LEU A 186 -4.08 8.02 16.69
C LEU A 186 -5.41 8.78 16.85
N ARG A 187 -5.56 9.55 17.94
CA ARG A 187 -6.77 10.38 18.13
C ARG A 187 -6.91 11.45 17.05
N LYS A 188 -5.80 12.02 16.59
CA LYS A 188 -5.82 13.00 15.48
C LYS A 188 -6.18 12.31 14.16
N ALA A 189 -5.63 11.12 13.85
CA ALA A 189 -6.03 10.36 12.68
C ALA A 189 -7.53 10.06 12.69
N HIS A 190 -8.06 9.55 13.80
CA HIS A 190 -9.48 9.21 13.97
C HIS A 190 -10.40 10.42 13.81
N LYS A 191 -9.99 11.60 14.32
CA LYS A 191 -10.76 12.84 14.16
C LYS A 191 -11.00 13.23 12.69
N TYR A 192 -10.08 12.88 11.79
CA TYR A 192 -10.20 13.16 10.35
C TYR A 192 -10.98 12.07 9.59
N VAL A 193 -11.25 10.93 10.21
CA VAL A 193 -12.06 9.88 9.61
C VAL A 193 -13.52 10.37 9.50
N SER A 194 -14.12 10.21 8.33
CA SER A 194 -15.50 10.63 8.02
C SER A 194 -16.12 9.62 7.05
N GLU A 195 -17.41 9.75 6.77
CA GLU A 195 -18.12 8.96 5.78
C GLU A 195 -17.52 9.04 4.35
N GLN A 196 -16.79 10.12 4.04
CA GLN A 196 -16.09 10.28 2.75
C GLN A 196 -14.74 9.55 2.72
N THR A 197 -14.25 9.08 3.87
CA THR A 197 -13.01 8.31 3.96
C THR A 197 -13.27 6.88 3.49
N THR A 198 -12.33 6.29 2.76
CA THR A 198 -12.48 4.89 2.31
C THR A 198 -12.58 3.94 3.49
N SER A 199 -13.43 2.89 3.38
CA SER A 199 -13.58 1.86 4.41
C SER A 199 -12.24 1.24 4.82
N SER A 200 -11.32 1.06 3.88
CA SER A 200 -9.96 0.57 4.17
C SER A 200 -9.16 1.53 5.06
N THR A 201 -9.27 2.84 4.86
CA THR A 201 -8.59 3.84 5.69
C THR A 201 -9.20 3.89 7.09
N GLN A 202 -10.53 3.87 7.20
CA GLN A 202 -11.25 3.81 8.48
C GLN A 202 -10.86 2.56 9.26
N PHE A 203 -10.88 1.41 8.61
CA PHE A 203 -10.49 0.11 9.19
C PHE A 203 -9.06 0.14 9.74
N ASN A 204 -8.11 0.70 8.99
CA ASN A 204 -6.72 0.79 9.43
C ASN A 204 -6.55 1.66 10.68
N VAL A 205 -7.21 2.83 10.73
CA VAL A 205 -7.16 3.71 11.91
C VAL A 205 -7.80 3.05 13.13
N LEU A 206 -8.98 2.42 12.94
CA LEU A 206 -9.67 1.71 14.02
C LEU A 206 -8.83 0.54 14.55
N ASN A 207 -8.18 -0.23 13.69
CA ASN A 207 -7.30 -1.31 14.12
C ASN A 207 -6.11 -0.82 14.95
N GLN A 208 -5.48 0.28 14.56
CA GLN A 208 -4.40 0.88 15.36
C GLN A 208 -4.92 1.33 16.74
N LEU A 209 -6.10 1.96 16.81
CA LEU A 209 -6.73 2.36 18.07
C LEU A 209 -7.14 1.17 18.95
N ILE A 210 -7.61 0.08 18.35
CA ILE A 210 -7.94 -1.17 19.04
C ILE A 210 -6.68 -1.75 19.70
N VAL A 211 -5.58 -1.87 18.94
CA VAL A 211 -4.29 -2.36 19.46
C VAL A 211 -3.81 -1.45 20.59
N PHE A 212 -3.73 -0.15 20.36
CA PHE A 212 -3.33 0.82 21.37
C PHE A 212 -4.15 0.72 22.66
N SER A 213 -5.49 0.73 22.55
CA SER A 213 -6.38 0.66 23.73
C SER A 213 -6.20 -0.65 24.51
N LYS A 214 -5.97 -1.77 23.80
CA LYS A 214 -5.66 -3.06 24.40
C LYS A 214 -4.37 -3.00 25.21
N ASP A 215 -3.31 -2.44 24.65
CA ASP A 215 -1.99 -2.36 25.26
C ASP A 215 -2.00 -1.42 26.48
N GLN A 216 -2.79 -0.33 26.42
CA GLN A 216 -3.02 0.57 27.55
C GLN A 216 -4.04 0.04 28.58
N LYS A 217 -4.65 -1.14 28.36
CA LYS A 217 -5.72 -1.71 29.20
C LYS A 217 -6.93 -0.80 29.34
N ASP A 218 -7.15 0.10 28.36
CA ASP A 218 -8.33 0.95 28.29
C ASP A 218 -9.48 0.18 27.62
N TYR A 219 -10.13 -0.66 28.42
CA TYR A 219 -11.21 -1.53 27.94
C TYR A 219 -12.47 -0.75 27.51
N SER A 220 -12.65 0.48 27.97
CA SER A 220 -13.77 1.34 27.56
C SER A 220 -13.61 1.77 26.11
N SER A 221 -12.46 2.37 25.80
CA SER A 221 -12.12 2.78 24.41
C SER A 221 -12.03 1.58 23.48
N LEU A 222 -11.43 0.48 23.94
CA LEU A 222 -11.33 -0.78 23.18
C LEU A 222 -12.72 -1.27 22.73
N LYS A 223 -13.70 -1.31 23.65
CA LYS A 223 -15.08 -1.73 23.33
C LYS A 223 -15.73 -0.80 22.31
N THR A 224 -15.49 0.50 22.42
CA THR A 224 -16.02 1.49 21.49
C THR A 224 -15.47 1.27 20.08
N TYR A 225 -14.16 1.20 19.91
CA TYR A 225 -13.53 1.00 18.60
C TYR A 225 -13.84 -0.36 17.97
N LEU A 226 -13.98 -1.42 18.78
CA LEU A 226 -14.43 -2.73 18.29
C LEU A 226 -15.86 -2.67 17.74
N LYS A 227 -16.75 -1.88 18.38
CA LYS A 227 -18.12 -1.68 17.89
C LYS A 227 -18.13 -0.92 16.57
N GLU A 228 -17.38 0.18 16.47
CA GLU A 228 -17.23 0.96 15.23
C GLU A 228 -16.67 0.09 14.09
N ASN A 229 -15.63 -0.68 14.37
CA ASN A 229 -15.00 -1.56 13.36
C ASN A 229 -15.95 -2.66 12.88
N LYS A 230 -16.78 -3.22 13.79
CA LYS A 230 -17.81 -4.20 13.42
C LYS A 230 -18.90 -3.59 12.54
N GLN A 231 -19.31 -2.35 12.79
CA GLN A 231 -20.30 -1.66 11.96
C GLN A 231 -19.75 -1.45 10.53
N LEU A 232 -18.51 -1.02 10.42
CA LEU A 232 -17.83 -0.82 9.14
C LEU A 232 -17.72 -2.11 8.28
N LEU A 233 -17.66 -3.28 8.91
CA LEU A 233 -17.61 -4.58 8.21
C LEU A 233 -19.00 -5.08 7.75
N GLN A 234 -20.09 -4.42 8.16
CA GLN A 234 -21.45 -4.77 7.79
C GLN A 234 -22.02 -3.90 6.65
N GLU A 235 -21.34 -2.84 6.30
CA GLU A 235 -21.59 -1.93 5.16
C GLU A 235 -20.88 -2.41 3.90
#